data_50cc7e1264968bd0c0ec6d7ebeb2bbef
#
_entry.id   50cc7e1264968bd0c0ec6d7ebeb2bbef
#
_cell.length_a   1.000
_cell.length_b   1.000
_cell.length_c   1.000
_cell.angle_alpha   90.00
_cell.angle_beta   90.00
_cell.angle_gamma   90.00
#
_symmetry.space_group_name_H-M   'P 1'
#
loop_
_entity.id
_entity.type
_entity.pdbx_description
1 polymer ?
#
loop_
_entity_poly.entity_id
_entity_poly.type
_entity_poly.pdbx_seq_one_letter_code
_entity_poly.pdbx_strand_id
1 'polypeptide(L)'
;MKLRVLLPSLAMAGLAAPASAQVPNGGFESWVDHGTYMDPAGWLTYNDNVTSSGPVITVEQGFPGAVGAFYAKITTRELPIGSALQGWMSINGFAYAGRPEGLTGQWQYGIQPGDTGMVTVALTKWNSTFGTRDPIAFGTLEVTGDLAGWHPLYVPFTYYSEEVADTAYIQFEASINFADPVVGSFMKVDDLAFDGTVGVEEQPALPVVRMFPSPATTALHIVADQRVAEVDVQDITGRTVLKQSTNAESTVVDIANLNPGRYLVQLHMAEGKPVVRSFVKQ
;
A
#
# COMPACT_ATOMS: atom_id res chain seq x y z
N MET A 1 20.28 60.42 5.22
CA MET A 1 20.81 59.15 4.71
C MET A 1 20.14 58.01 5.46
N LYS A 2 19.11 57.41 4.91
CA LYS A 2 18.32 56.36 5.56
C LYS A 2 18.80 55.00 5.01
N LEU A 3 19.44 54.23 5.89
CA LEU A 3 19.94 52.88 5.58
C LEU A 3 18.72 51.89 5.56
N ARG A 4 18.41 51.31 4.40
CA ARG A 4 17.44 50.22 4.27
C ARG A 4 18.16 48.91 4.46
N VAL A 5 17.85 48.22 5.56
CA VAL A 5 18.29 46.85 5.81
C VAL A 5 17.32 45.92 5.04
N LEU A 6 17.84 45.23 4.04
CA LEU A 6 17.15 44.12 3.34
C LEU A 6 17.40 42.86 4.16
N LEU A 7 16.34 42.31 4.77
CA LEU A 7 16.31 40.96 5.34
C LEU A 7 16.10 39.94 4.20
N PRO A 8 16.93 38.88 4.10
CA PRO A 8 16.67 37.82 3.15
C PRO A 8 15.53 36.92 3.66
N SER A 9 14.49 36.79 2.84
CA SER A 9 13.41 35.83 3.06
C SER A 9 13.98 34.41 2.88
N LEU A 10 14.10 33.68 3.98
CA LEU A 10 14.42 32.25 3.96
C LEU A 10 13.18 31.49 3.49
N ALA A 11 13.14 31.09 2.23
CA ALA A 11 12.11 30.21 1.70
C ALA A 11 12.33 28.82 2.32
N MET A 12 11.48 28.45 3.26
CA MET A 12 11.41 27.11 3.83
C MET A 12 10.76 26.21 2.78
N ALA A 13 11.57 25.49 2.00
CA ALA A 13 11.09 24.40 1.17
C ALA A 13 10.63 23.28 2.11
N GLY A 14 9.32 23.20 2.33
CA GLY A 14 8.71 22.07 3.02
C GLY A 14 8.94 20.81 2.18
N LEU A 15 9.74 19.89 2.68
CA LEU A 15 9.77 18.52 2.20
C LEU A 15 8.38 17.93 2.47
N ALA A 16 7.56 17.81 1.42
CA ALA A 16 6.36 17.00 1.48
C ALA A 16 6.84 15.54 1.61
N ALA A 17 6.77 15.00 2.82
CA ALA A 17 6.85 13.55 2.99
C ALA A 17 5.75 12.92 2.12
N PRO A 18 6.02 11.82 1.40
CA PRO A 18 4.96 11.09 0.73
C PRO A 18 3.93 10.72 1.80
N ALA A 19 2.70 11.21 1.65
CA ALA A 19 1.60 10.76 2.48
C ALA A 19 1.43 9.27 2.17
N SER A 20 1.86 8.38 3.08
CA SER A 20 1.39 7.01 3.07
C SER A 20 -0.13 7.09 3.07
N ALA A 21 -0.80 6.48 2.09
CA ALA A 21 -2.24 6.53 2.01
C ALA A 21 -2.80 5.84 3.25
N GLN A 22 -3.22 6.63 4.22
CA GLN A 22 -3.79 6.20 5.48
C GLN A 22 -5.21 5.74 5.23
N VAL A 23 -5.70 4.80 6.01
CA VAL A 23 -7.11 4.40 5.98
C VAL A 23 -7.98 5.63 6.26
N PRO A 24 -8.85 6.05 5.33
CA PRO A 24 -9.67 7.25 5.53
C PRO A 24 -10.53 7.12 6.78
N ASN A 25 -10.45 8.10 7.68
CA ASN A 25 -11.16 8.11 8.96
C ASN A 25 -10.98 6.81 9.76
N GLY A 26 -9.78 6.22 9.73
CA GLY A 26 -9.48 4.96 10.41
C GLY A 26 -9.55 5.04 11.94
N GLY A 27 -9.43 6.24 12.52
CA GLY A 27 -9.64 6.51 13.95
C GLY A 27 -11.07 6.92 14.28
N PHE A 28 -12.02 6.89 13.34
CA PHE A 28 -13.45 7.16 13.54
C PHE A 28 -13.78 8.47 14.26
N GLU A 29 -12.94 9.48 14.15
CA GLU A 29 -13.13 10.78 14.79
C GLU A 29 -14.15 11.69 14.05
N SER A 30 -14.44 11.39 12.78
CA SER A 30 -15.35 12.16 11.93
C SER A 30 -16.62 11.38 11.63
N TRP A 31 -17.78 11.99 11.89
CA TRP A 31 -19.11 11.40 11.66
C TRP A 31 -20.00 12.37 10.89
N VAL A 32 -20.85 11.80 10.03
CA VAL A 32 -21.86 12.54 9.26
C VAL A 32 -23.22 12.36 9.91
N ASP A 33 -23.87 13.46 10.25
CA ASP A 33 -25.23 13.48 10.82
C ASP A 33 -26.26 13.51 9.69
N HIS A 34 -27.10 12.47 9.61
CA HIS A 34 -28.22 12.34 8.69
C HIS A 34 -29.58 12.72 9.35
N GLY A 35 -29.53 13.30 10.54
CA GLY A 35 -30.69 13.74 11.30
C GLY A 35 -31.36 12.65 12.16
N THR A 36 -31.48 11.44 11.65
CA THR A 36 -32.05 10.29 12.36
C THR A 36 -31.01 9.22 12.71
N TYR A 37 -29.84 9.28 12.13
CA TYR A 37 -28.71 8.41 12.40
C TYR A 37 -27.40 9.13 12.03
N MET A 38 -26.28 8.57 12.46
CA MET A 38 -24.95 9.04 12.11
C MET A 38 -24.16 7.91 11.45
N ASP A 39 -23.30 8.25 10.46
CA ASP A 39 -22.37 7.33 9.85
C ASP A 39 -20.93 7.80 10.03
N PRO A 40 -19.94 6.89 10.15
CA PRO A 40 -18.55 7.29 10.10
C PRO A 40 -18.24 7.90 8.73
N ALA A 41 -17.64 9.08 8.69
CA ALA A 41 -17.37 9.78 7.42
C ALA A 41 -16.53 8.93 6.46
N GLY A 42 -17.06 8.72 5.24
CA GLY A 42 -16.41 7.94 4.20
C GLY A 42 -16.63 6.42 4.27
N TRP A 43 -17.38 5.94 5.27
CA TRP A 43 -17.75 4.53 5.38
C TRP A 43 -19.22 4.31 5.02
N LEU A 44 -19.52 3.17 4.46
CA LEU A 44 -20.87 2.70 4.16
C LEU A 44 -21.35 1.81 5.30
N THR A 45 -22.62 1.91 5.63
CA THR A 45 -23.29 1.14 6.67
C THR A 45 -24.67 0.69 6.20
N TYR A 46 -25.39 -0.07 7.00
CA TYR A 46 -26.82 -0.33 6.77
C TYR A 46 -27.75 0.59 7.59
N ASN A 47 -27.24 1.69 8.13
CA ASN A 47 -28.04 2.62 8.93
C ASN A 47 -29.14 3.35 8.13
N ASP A 48 -28.99 3.41 6.79
CA ASP A 48 -30.01 3.96 5.88
C ASP A 48 -31.21 3.03 5.68
N ASN A 49 -31.20 1.81 6.23
CA ASN A 49 -32.36 0.91 6.21
C ASN A 49 -33.45 1.43 7.11
N VAL A 50 -34.45 2.06 6.51
CA VAL A 50 -35.57 2.67 7.21
C VAL A 50 -36.76 1.71 7.24
N THR A 51 -37.23 1.40 8.44
CA THR A 51 -38.45 0.65 8.68
C THR A 51 -39.62 1.62 9.00
N SER A 52 -40.85 1.09 9.13
CA SER A 52 -42.01 1.89 9.59
C SER A 52 -41.81 2.47 10.99
N SER A 53 -40.86 1.95 11.77
CA SER A 53 -40.50 2.42 13.12
C SER A 53 -39.28 3.32 13.16
N GLY A 54 -38.72 3.67 12.01
CA GLY A 54 -37.51 4.45 11.84
C GLY A 54 -36.31 3.64 11.34
N PRO A 55 -35.12 4.25 11.28
CA PRO A 55 -33.89 3.57 10.85
C PRO A 55 -33.46 2.51 11.86
N VAL A 56 -32.88 1.42 11.37
CA VAL A 56 -32.25 0.39 12.23
C VAL A 56 -30.74 0.64 12.27
N ILE A 57 -30.27 1.11 13.41
CA ILE A 57 -28.88 1.54 13.58
C ILE A 57 -28.01 0.34 13.84
N THR A 58 -27.25 -0.08 12.82
CA THR A 58 -26.29 -1.19 12.90
C THR A 58 -24.87 -0.73 13.20
N VAL A 59 -24.55 0.56 12.94
CA VAL A 59 -23.26 1.17 13.24
C VAL A 59 -23.47 2.42 14.07
N GLU A 60 -22.84 2.48 15.23
CA GLU A 60 -22.97 3.53 16.22
C GLU A 60 -21.62 4.16 16.54
N GLN A 61 -21.62 5.48 16.81
CA GLN A 61 -20.48 6.14 17.40
C GLN A 61 -20.37 5.74 18.89
N GLY A 62 -19.23 5.16 19.26
CA GLY A 62 -18.93 4.83 20.64
C GLY A 62 -17.92 5.78 21.27
N PHE A 63 -17.87 5.80 22.61
CA PHE A 63 -16.98 6.62 23.43
C PHE A 63 -16.66 5.89 24.75
N PRO A 64 -15.43 5.97 25.32
CA PRO A 64 -14.21 6.53 24.70
C PRO A 64 -13.58 5.57 23.67
N GLY A 65 -12.86 6.13 22.69
CA GLY A 65 -12.06 5.35 21.75
C GLY A 65 -10.88 4.60 22.40
N ALA A 66 -10.25 3.72 21.67
CA ALA A 66 -8.95 3.15 22.03
C ALA A 66 -7.87 4.23 21.87
N VAL A 67 -7.99 5.01 20.80
CA VAL A 67 -7.17 6.18 20.47
C VAL A 67 -8.13 7.33 20.14
N GLY A 68 -7.86 8.53 20.63
CA GLY A 68 -8.76 9.66 20.40
C GLY A 68 -10.05 9.60 21.22
N ALA A 69 -11.15 10.15 20.66
CA ALA A 69 -12.41 10.27 21.38
C ALA A 69 -13.42 9.17 21.04
N PHE A 70 -13.50 8.77 19.78
CA PHE A 70 -14.57 7.92 19.27
C PHE A 70 -14.06 6.61 18.67
N TYR A 71 -14.98 5.66 18.50
CA TYR A 71 -14.79 4.41 17.79
C TYR A 71 -16.06 4.01 17.05
N ALA A 72 -15.99 3.11 16.07
CA ALA A 72 -17.17 2.55 15.44
C ALA A 72 -17.60 1.25 16.13
N LYS A 73 -18.89 1.13 16.46
CA LYS A 73 -19.51 -0.09 16.96
C LYS A 73 -20.49 -0.64 15.94
N ILE A 74 -20.21 -1.83 15.45
CA ILE A 74 -20.98 -2.54 14.43
C ILE A 74 -21.76 -3.63 15.14
N THR A 75 -23.11 -3.68 14.99
CA THR A 75 -23.97 -4.61 15.72
C THR A 75 -25.06 -5.18 14.82
N THR A 76 -25.25 -6.48 14.83
CA THR A 76 -26.40 -7.14 14.20
C THR A 76 -27.66 -6.87 15.03
N ARG A 77 -28.68 -6.30 14.41
CA ARG A 77 -29.89 -5.82 15.06
C ARG A 77 -31.13 -6.58 14.63
N GLU A 78 -32.08 -6.72 15.54
CA GLU A 78 -33.40 -7.23 15.22
C GLU A 78 -34.20 -6.18 14.42
N LEU A 79 -34.89 -6.64 13.38
CA LEU A 79 -35.86 -5.82 12.64
C LEU A 79 -37.25 -5.93 13.28
N PRO A 80 -38.10 -4.90 13.15
CA PRO A 80 -39.46 -4.92 13.71
C PRO A 80 -40.36 -6.07 13.20
N ILE A 81 -39.98 -6.70 12.12
CA ILE A 81 -40.71 -7.84 11.50
C ILE A 81 -40.20 -9.21 11.96
N GLY A 82 -39.31 -9.26 12.97
CA GLY A 82 -38.80 -10.51 13.54
C GLY A 82 -37.69 -11.20 12.75
N SER A 83 -37.10 -10.52 11.74
CA SER A 83 -35.83 -10.91 11.11
C SER A 83 -34.69 -10.08 11.65
N ALA A 84 -33.45 -10.34 11.23
CA ALA A 84 -32.28 -9.60 11.64
C ALA A 84 -31.67 -8.79 10.49
N LEU A 85 -31.05 -7.66 10.81
CA LEU A 85 -30.20 -6.88 9.91
C LEU A 85 -28.75 -7.04 10.36
N GLN A 86 -27.92 -7.56 9.47
CA GLN A 86 -26.51 -7.77 9.72
C GLN A 86 -25.80 -6.46 10.12
N GLY A 87 -24.99 -6.52 11.16
CA GLY A 87 -24.03 -5.47 11.46
C GLY A 87 -22.93 -5.48 10.42
N TRP A 88 -22.93 -4.47 9.55
CA TRP A 88 -22.01 -4.34 8.43
C TRP A 88 -21.50 -2.92 8.28
N MET A 89 -20.21 -2.79 8.00
CA MET A 89 -19.56 -1.52 7.71
C MET A 89 -18.45 -1.74 6.70
N SER A 90 -18.35 -0.91 5.67
CA SER A 90 -17.33 -1.02 4.63
C SER A 90 -16.86 0.33 4.13
N ILE A 91 -15.58 0.44 3.79
CA ILE A 91 -15.08 1.49 2.92
C ILE A 91 -14.87 0.89 1.52
N ASN A 92 -15.73 1.33 0.59
CA ASN A 92 -15.86 0.70 -0.73
C ASN A 92 -14.93 1.35 -1.75
N GLY A 93 -13.64 1.10 -1.59
CA GLY A 93 -12.60 1.55 -2.50
C GLY A 93 -12.09 2.96 -2.24
N PHE A 94 -10.88 3.06 -1.73
CA PHE A 94 -10.13 4.30 -1.64
C PHE A 94 -8.77 4.16 -2.30
N ALA A 95 -8.23 5.28 -2.79
CA ALA A 95 -6.92 5.31 -3.44
C ALA A 95 -5.83 4.86 -2.46
N TYR A 96 -5.11 3.83 -2.83
CA TYR A 96 -4.01 3.29 -2.04
C TYR A 96 -2.91 2.75 -2.95
N ALA A 97 -1.69 3.24 -2.77
CA ALA A 97 -0.52 2.78 -3.51
C ALA A 97 0.54 2.27 -2.52
N GLY A 98 0.62 0.96 -2.35
CA GLY A 98 1.57 0.33 -1.44
C GLY A 98 1.43 -1.18 -1.40
N ARG A 99 2.32 -1.81 -0.62
CA ARG A 99 2.33 -3.26 -0.34
C ARG A 99 2.49 -3.48 1.16
N PRO A 100 1.45 -3.22 1.97
CA PRO A 100 1.49 -3.41 3.41
C PRO A 100 1.54 -4.90 3.78
N GLU A 101 2.05 -5.22 4.95
CA GLU A 101 2.03 -6.59 5.46
C GLU A 101 0.64 -7.00 5.95
N GLY A 102 -0.18 -6.03 6.41
CA GLY A 102 -1.52 -6.28 6.91
C GLY A 102 -2.29 -5.00 7.22
N LEU A 103 -3.54 -5.17 7.63
CA LEU A 103 -4.35 -4.14 8.28
C LEU A 103 -4.17 -4.27 9.79
N THR A 104 -3.85 -3.17 10.46
CA THR A 104 -3.76 -3.05 11.92
C THR A 104 -4.88 -2.19 12.47
N GLY A 105 -5.10 -2.25 13.77
CA GLY A 105 -6.02 -1.40 14.50
C GLY A 105 -6.20 -1.84 15.94
N GLN A 106 -7.26 -1.35 16.57
CA GLN A 106 -7.72 -1.75 17.88
C GLN A 106 -9.16 -2.27 17.79
N TRP A 107 -9.46 -3.36 18.47
CA TRP A 107 -10.81 -3.92 18.44
C TRP A 107 -11.24 -4.59 19.73
N GLN A 108 -12.53 -4.78 19.86
CA GLN A 108 -13.21 -5.67 20.80
C GLN A 108 -14.36 -6.30 20.04
N TYR A 109 -14.82 -7.47 20.46
CA TYR A 109 -16.01 -8.09 19.88
C TYR A 109 -16.74 -8.97 20.88
N GLY A 110 -18.02 -9.19 20.62
CA GLY A 110 -18.85 -10.20 21.27
C GLY A 110 -19.71 -10.83 20.19
N ILE A 111 -19.32 -12.05 19.77
CA ILE A 111 -20.01 -12.81 18.74
C ILE A 111 -20.87 -13.87 19.43
N GLN A 112 -22.16 -13.84 19.14
CA GLN A 112 -23.12 -14.74 19.77
C GLN A 112 -22.81 -16.21 19.48
N PRO A 113 -23.17 -17.15 20.38
CA PRO A 113 -22.92 -18.57 20.16
C PRO A 113 -23.51 -19.09 18.85
N GLY A 114 -22.69 -19.78 18.06
CA GLY A 114 -23.06 -20.31 16.75
C GLY A 114 -22.91 -19.34 15.58
N ASP A 115 -22.48 -18.10 15.86
CA ASP A 115 -22.19 -17.07 14.84
C ASP A 115 -20.69 -16.90 14.63
N THR A 116 -20.34 -16.21 13.57
CA THR A 116 -18.97 -15.83 13.21
C THR A 116 -18.97 -14.36 12.73
N GLY A 117 -18.06 -13.59 13.27
CA GLY A 117 -17.75 -12.26 12.75
C GLY A 117 -16.56 -12.30 11.80
N MET A 118 -16.45 -11.36 10.86
CA MET A 118 -15.37 -11.34 9.89
C MET A 118 -14.86 -9.93 9.61
N VAL A 119 -13.56 -9.83 9.43
CA VAL A 119 -12.89 -8.67 8.83
C VAL A 119 -12.31 -9.10 7.49
N THR A 120 -12.59 -8.34 6.45
CA THR A 120 -12.07 -8.56 5.10
C THR A 120 -11.34 -7.32 4.62
N VAL A 121 -10.18 -7.51 4.01
CA VAL A 121 -9.41 -6.44 3.39
C VAL A 121 -8.87 -6.89 2.04
N ALA A 122 -8.97 -6.04 1.02
CA ALA A 122 -8.52 -6.34 -0.32
C ALA A 122 -7.75 -5.16 -0.92
N LEU A 123 -6.67 -5.49 -1.62
CA LEU A 123 -5.92 -4.57 -2.47
C LEU A 123 -6.11 -4.97 -3.92
N THR A 124 -6.46 -4.02 -4.78
CA THR A 124 -6.73 -4.27 -6.19
C THR A 124 -6.02 -3.26 -7.08
N LYS A 125 -5.94 -3.57 -8.37
CA LYS A 125 -5.45 -2.67 -9.40
C LYS A 125 -6.41 -2.66 -10.59
N TRP A 126 -6.68 -1.47 -11.14
CA TRP A 126 -7.50 -1.36 -12.34
C TRP A 126 -6.78 -1.90 -13.58
N ASN A 127 -7.42 -2.83 -14.27
CA ASN A 127 -6.94 -3.39 -15.53
C ASN A 127 -7.72 -2.77 -16.68
N SER A 128 -7.11 -1.80 -17.37
CA SER A 128 -7.75 -1.09 -18.48
C SER A 128 -7.99 -1.98 -19.72
N THR A 129 -7.26 -3.09 -19.85
CA THR A 129 -7.41 -4.02 -20.98
C THR A 129 -8.71 -4.82 -20.88
N PHE A 130 -9.07 -5.23 -19.67
CA PHE A 130 -10.28 -6.04 -19.43
C PHE A 130 -11.44 -5.25 -18.82
N GLY A 131 -11.21 -4.00 -18.40
CA GLY A 131 -12.21 -3.17 -17.73
C GLY A 131 -12.64 -3.72 -16.36
N THR A 132 -11.75 -4.43 -15.68
CA THR A 132 -11.96 -5.07 -14.38
C THR A 132 -10.88 -4.66 -13.38
N ARG A 133 -11.03 -5.07 -12.11
CA ARG A 133 -9.99 -4.93 -11.12
C ARG A 133 -9.30 -6.27 -10.89
N ASP A 134 -7.98 -6.27 -11.03
CA ASP A 134 -7.17 -7.45 -10.72
C ASP A 134 -6.88 -7.49 -9.21
N PRO A 135 -7.00 -8.65 -8.55
CA PRO A 135 -6.65 -8.81 -7.15
C PRO A 135 -5.12 -8.74 -6.99
N ILE A 136 -4.65 -7.88 -6.10
CA ILE A 136 -3.23 -7.76 -5.74
C ILE A 136 -2.96 -8.51 -4.44
N ALA A 137 -3.78 -8.26 -3.41
CA ALA A 137 -3.68 -8.96 -2.14
C ALA A 137 -5.05 -9.05 -1.47
N PHE A 138 -5.19 -10.03 -0.58
CA PHE A 138 -6.39 -10.27 0.17
C PHE A 138 -6.04 -10.76 1.59
N GLY A 139 -6.81 -10.30 2.57
CA GLY A 139 -6.73 -10.74 3.95
C GLY A 139 -8.11 -10.94 4.54
N THR A 140 -8.29 -11.97 5.35
CA THR A 140 -9.48 -12.19 6.14
C THR A 140 -9.14 -12.65 7.55
N LEU A 141 -10.01 -12.30 8.50
CA LEU A 141 -9.92 -12.74 9.87
C LEU A 141 -11.32 -13.04 10.40
N GLU A 142 -11.58 -14.31 10.67
CA GLU A 142 -12.82 -14.77 11.29
C GLU A 142 -12.66 -14.84 12.80
N VAL A 143 -13.74 -14.48 13.53
CA VAL A 143 -13.77 -14.52 15.00
C VAL A 143 -15.08 -15.08 15.52
N THR A 144 -14.98 -15.74 16.67
CA THR A 144 -16.11 -16.29 17.44
C THR A 144 -15.94 -15.98 18.91
N GLY A 145 -17.00 -16.02 19.70
CA GLY A 145 -16.96 -15.76 21.15
C GLY A 145 -16.70 -14.30 21.47
N ASP A 146 -16.09 -14.03 22.62
CA ASP A 146 -15.94 -12.70 23.18
C ASP A 146 -14.47 -12.30 23.35
N LEU A 147 -14.17 -11.05 23.02
CA LEU A 147 -12.90 -10.39 23.31
C LEU A 147 -13.20 -9.05 23.98
N ALA A 148 -13.15 -9.00 25.30
CA ALA A 148 -13.44 -7.82 26.08
C ALA A 148 -12.20 -6.93 26.27
N GLY A 149 -12.41 -5.60 26.22
CA GLY A 149 -11.31 -4.63 26.26
C GLY A 149 -10.67 -4.45 24.88
N TRP A 150 -9.87 -3.38 24.75
CA TRP A 150 -9.16 -3.10 23.52
C TRP A 150 -7.96 -4.01 23.35
N HIS A 151 -7.87 -4.66 22.20
CA HIS A 151 -6.78 -5.53 21.80
C HIS A 151 -6.29 -5.14 20.40
N PRO A 152 -5.02 -5.42 20.08
CA PRO A 152 -4.52 -5.23 18.73
C PRO A 152 -5.31 -6.08 17.73
N LEU A 153 -5.81 -5.45 16.65
CA LEU A 153 -6.27 -6.11 15.44
C LEU A 153 -5.08 -6.26 14.48
N TYR A 154 -4.96 -7.43 13.86
CA TYR A 154 -4.05 -7.65 12.75
C TYR A 154 -4.65 -8.61 11.73
N VAL A 155 -4.81 -8.15 10.49
CA VAL A 155 -5.28 -8.97 9.35
C VAL A 155 -4.16 -9.04 8.32
N PRO A 156 -3.41 -10.15 8.24
CA PRO A 156 -2.30 -10.29 7.31
C PRO A 156 -2.79 -10.36 5.87
N PHE A 157 -1.99 -9.82 4.94
CA PHE A 157 -2.24 -9.95 3.52
C PHE A 157 -1.60 -11.21 2.92
N THR A 158 -2.36 -11.90 2.05
CA THR A 158 -1.83 -12.86 1.09
C THR A 158 -1.76 -12.18 -0.27
N TYR A 159 -0.55 -12.09 -0.84
CA TYR A 159 -0.31 -11.46 -2.13
C TYR A 159 -0.43 -12.44 -3.28
N TYR A 160 -1.15 -12.05 -4.34
CA TYR A 160 -1.33 -12.82 -5.58
C TYR A 160 -0.57 -12.22 -6.77
N SER A 161 -0.07 -10.98 -6.62
CA SER A 161 0.63 -10.24 -7.67
C SER A 161 1.79 -9.43 -7.09
N GLU A 162 2.85 -9.26 -7.87
CA GLU A 162 3.96 -8.35 -7.56
C GLU A 162 3.65 -6.89 -7.89
N GLU A 163 2.52 -6.62 -8.53
CA GLU A 163 2.12 -5.27 -8.87
C GLU A 163 1.72 -4.45 -7.64
N VAL A 164 1.84 -3.13 -7.75
CA VAL A 164 1.37 -2.19 -6.72
C VAL A 164 -0.13 -1.95 -6.91
N ALA A 165 -0.89 -2.02 -5.84
CA ALA A 165 -2.31 -1.70 -5.84
C ALA A 165 -2.55 -0.22 -6.20
N ASP A 166 -3.76 0.10 -6.67
CA ASP A 166 -4.26 1.46 -6.80
C ASP A 166 -5.48 1.73 -5.91
N THR A 167 -6.08 0.67 -5.36
CA THR A 167 -7.30 0.78 -4.56
C THR A 167 -7.30 -0.27 -3.44
N ALA A 168 -7.75 0.15 -2.25
CA ALA A 168 -7.97 -0.71 -1.10
C ALA A 168 -9.44 -0.72 -0.69
N TYR A 169 -9.89 -1.86 -0.12
CA TYR A 169 -11.23 -2.11 0.42
C TYR A 169 -11.09 -2.68 1.82
N ILE A 170 -11.95 -2.28 2.74
CA ILE A 170 -12.02 -2.82 4.10
C ILE A 170 -13.48 -3.04 4.45
N GLN A 171 -13.79 -4.19 5.05
CA GLN A 171 -15.15 -4.55 5.46
C GLN A 171 -15.12 -5.24 6.82
N PHE A 172 -16.10 -4.89 7.66
CA PHE A 172 -16.39 -5.53 8.93
C PHE A 172 -17.81 -6.08 8.93
N GLU A 173 -17.94 -7.32 9.34
CA GLU A 173 -19.20 -8.05 9.44
C GLU A 173 -19.32 -8.64 10.85
N ALA A 174 -20.26 -8.16 11.64
CA ALA A 174 -20.49 -8.70 12.99
C ALA A 174 -21.13 -10.09 12.97
N SER A 175 -21.74 -10.48 11.84
CA SER A 175 -22.31 -11.80 11.57
C SER A 175 -22.16 -12.12 10.08
N ILE A 176 -21.52 -13.22 9.71
CA ILE A 176 -21.33 -13.61 8.29
C ILE A 176 -22.51 -14.40 7.71
N ASN A 177 -23.43 -14.84 8.54
CA ASN A 177 -24.63 -15.54 8.07
C ASN A 177 -25.64 -14.53 7.51
N PHE A 178 -25.45 -14.14 6.26
CA PHE A 178 -26.31 -13.17 5.60
C PHE A 178 -27.79 -13.58 5.52
N ALA A 179 -28.08 -14.88 5.47
CA ALA A 179 -29.46 -15.39 5.36
C ALA A 179 -30.19 -15.36 6.72
N ASP A 180 -29.45 -15.54 7.80
CA ASP A 180 -29.98 -15.59 9.18
C ASP A 180 -28.95 -14.99 10.16
N PRO A 181 -28.75 -13.66 10.14
CA PRO A 181 -27.77 -13.03 11.00
C PRO A 181 -28.17 -13.12 12.47
N VAL A 182 -27.19 -13.37 13.34
CA VAL A 182 -27.46 -13.57 14.77
C VAL A 182 -27.50 -12.24 15.54
N VAL A 183 -28.66 -11.88 16.01
CA VAL A 183 -28.90 -10.63 16.74
C VAL A 183 -28.02 -10.55 17.99
N GLY A 184 -27.38 -9.38 18.17
CA GLY A 184 -26.54 -9.10 19.32
C GLY A 184 -25.05 -9.37 19.09
N SER A 185 -24.64 -10.04 18.01
CA SER A 185 -23.24 -10.09 17.61
C SER A 185 -22.74 -8.68 17.28
N PHE A 186 -21.57 -8.31 17.81
CA PHE A 186 -21.01 -6.98 17.61
C PHE A 186 -19.49 -6.97 17.48
N MET A 187 -18.97 -5.94 16.83
CA MET A 187 -17.57 -5.53 16.83
C MET A 187 -17.44 -4.05 17.17
N LYS A 188 -16.37 -3.68 17.87
CA LYS A 188 -15.93 -2.30 18.04
C LYS A 188 -14.56 -2.19 17.43
N VAL A 189 -14.33 -1.17 16.61
CA VAL A 189 -13.08 -1.00 15.87
C VAL A 189 -12.62 0.45 15.95
N ASP A 190 -11.30 0.63 15.99
CA ASP A 190 -10.64 1.93 16.10
C ASP A 190 -9.20 1.88 15.61
N ASP A 191 -8.61 3.04 15.31
CA ASP A 191 -7.20 3.25 14.96
C ASP A 191 -6.71 2.34 13.82
N LEU A 192 -7.53 2.23 12.75
CA LEU A 192 -7.21 1.40 11.59
C LEU A 192 -6.10 2.03 10.76
N ALA A 193 -5.08 1.25 10.45
CA ALA A 193 -3.97 1.63 9.60
C ALA A 193 -3.46 0.43 8.80
N PHE A 194 -2.73 0.66 7.72
CA PHE A 194 -1.95 -0.39 7.08
C PHE A 194 -0.57 -0.46 7.72
N ASP A 195 -0.19 -1.66 8.17
CA ASP A 195 1.11 -1.94 8.77
C ASP A 195 2.15 -2.30 7.71
N GLY A 196 3.40 -1.95 8.05
CA GLY A 196 4.51 -2.31 7.19
C GLY A 196 4.20 -1.91 5.76
N THR A 197 4.28 -0.63 5.42
CA THR A 197 4.62 -0.38 4.04
C THR A 197 5.93 -1.14 3.83
N VAL A 198 5.85 -2.37 3.28
CA VAL A 198 6.93 -2.82 2.43
C VAL A 198 6.98 -1.69 1.41
N GLY A 199 7.74 -0.66 1.78
CA GLY A 199 8.02 0.40 0.85
C GLY A 199 8.40 -0.39 -0.38
N VAL A 200 7.82 -0.12 -1.52
CA VAL A 200 8.64 -0.07 -2.69
C VAL A 200 9.76 0.82 -2.18
N GLU A 201 10.83 0.19 -1.67
CA GLU A 201 12.13 0.83 -1.55
C GLU A 201 12.22 1.47 -2.91
N GLU A 202 12.08 2.79 -2.96
CA GLU A 202 12.17 3.54 -4.21
C GLU A 202 13.46 3.02 -4.76
N GLN A 203 13.32 2.08 -5.71
CA GLN A 203 14.47 1.31 -6.17
C GLN A 203 15.27 2.43 -6.79
N PRO A 204 16.40 2.84 -6.20
CA PRO A 204 17.08 4.06 -6.56
C PRO A 204 17.20 4.01 -8.06
N ALA A 205 16.63 4.97 -8.73
CA ALA A 205 16.36 4.94 -10.17
C ALA A 205 17.58 4.34 -10.83
N LEU A 206 17.43 3.19 -11.49
CA LEU A 206 18.57 2.43 -12.01
C LEU A 206 19.45 3.42 -12.75
N PRO A 207 20.75 3.51 -12.45
CA PRO A 207 21.62 4.49 -13.04
C PRO A 207 21.44 4.55 -14.56
N VAL A 208 21.21 5.74 -15.09
CA VAL A 208 21.05 5.92 -16.51
C VAL A 208 22.41 5.75 -17.16
N VAL A 209 22.62 4.59 -17.76
CA VAL A 209 23.88 4.25 -18.44
C VAL A 209 23.68 4.24 -19.95
N ARG A 210 24.51 5.01 -20.65
CA ARG A 210 24.61 5.04 -22.12
C ARG A 210 25.97 4.45 -22.53
N MET A 211 25.94 3.60 -23.53
CA MET A 211 27.14 2.99 -24.12
C MET A 211 27.11 3.20 -25.63
N PHE A 212 28.23 3.65 -26.19
CA PHE A 212 28.37 3.89 -27.63
C PHE A 212 29.84 3.82 -28.07
N PRO A 213 30.06 3.53 -29.38
CA PRO A 213 29.08 3.03 -30.35
C PRO A 213 28.69 1.59 -30.06
N SER A 214 27.56 1.17 -30.58
CA SER A 214 27.21 -0.27 -30.66
C SER A 214 26.53 -0.51 -32.01
N PRO A 215 27.15 -1.25 -32.92
CA PRO A 215 28.41 -2.00 -32.80
C PRO A 215 29.66 -1.14 -32.57
N ALA A 216 30.65 -1.69 -31.84
CA ALA A 216 31.91 -1.04 -31.51
C ALA A 216 33.10 -1.80 -32.12
N THR A 217 34.19 -1.11 -32.49
CA THR A 217 35.40 -1.72 -33.10
C THR A 217 36.60 -1.72 -32.16
N THR A 218 37.03 -0.59 -31.67
CA THR A 218 38.26 -0.46 -30.87
C THR A 218 37.98 0.06 -29.45
N ALA A 219 36.97 0.88 -29.29
CA ALA A 219 36.66 1.52 -28.01
C ALA A 219 35.15 1.55 -27.75
N LEU A 220 34.77 1.38 -26.49
CA LEU A 220 33.40 1.51 -25.99
C LEU A 220 33.36 2.68 -24.98
N HIS A 221 32.62 3.72 -25.32
CA HIS A 221 32.37 4.83 -24.41
C HIS A 221 31.19 4.49 -23.49
N ILE A 222 31.36 4.72 -22.22
CA ILE A 222 30.36 4.49 -21.17
C ILE A 222 30.14 5.83 -20.46
N VAL A 223 28.90 6.29 -20.41
CA VAL A 223 28.49 7.51 -19.69
C VAL A 223 27.34 7.11 -18.76
N ALA A 224 27.49 7.42 -17.50
CA ALA A 224 26.48 7.18 -16.46
C ALA A 224 26.16 8.49 -15.73
N ASP A 225 25.00 8.55 -15.10
CA ASP A 225 24.58 9.67 -14.23
C ASP A 225 25.13 9.53 -12.80
N GLN A 226 25.85 8.44 -12.52
CA GLN A 226 26.53 8.16 -11.26
C GLN A 226 27.94 7.64 -11.55
N ARG A 227 28.82 7.70 -10.54
CA ARG A 227 30.21 7.19 -10.67
C ARG A 227 30.25 5.68 -10.80
N VAL A 228 30.94 5.20 -11.83
CA VAL A 228 31.28 3.79 -12.05
C VAL A 228 32.59 3.50 -11.37
N ALA A 229 32.61 2.56 -10.43
CA ALA A 229 33.84 2.14 -9.73
C ALA A 229 34.67 1.17 -10.55
N GLU A 230 33.98 0.24 -11.28
CA GLU A 230 34.64 -0.81 -12.06
C GLU A 230 33.74 -1.24 -13.23
N VAL A 231 34.38 -1.63 -14.32
CA VAL A 231 33.72 -2.16 -15.53
C VAL A 231 34.28 -3.58 -15.80
N ASP A 232 33.38 -4.58 -15.79
CA ASP A 232 33.67 -5.95 -16.20
C ASP A 232 33.04 -6.25 -17.56
N VAL A 233 33.82 -6.65 -18.54
CA VAL A 233 33.31 -7.14 -19.82
C VAL A 233 33.34 -8.67 -19.80
N GLN A 234 32.22 -9.29 -20.11
CA GLN A 234 32.02 -10.73 -20.09
C GLN A 234 31.61 -11.23 -21.46
N ASP A 235 32.08 -12.41 -21.82
CA ASP A 235 31.62 -13.12 -23.02
C ASP A 235 30.21 -13.74 -22.75
N ILE A 236 29.59 -14.31 -23.77
CA ILE A 236 28.26 -14.91 -23.69
C ILE A 236 28.18 -16.13 -22.74
N THR A 237 29.33 -16.65 -22.29
CA THR A 237 29.39 -17.74 -21.30
C THR A 237 29.48 -17.23 -19.87
N GLY A 238 29.52 -15.89 -19.67
CA GLY A 238 29.66 -15.23 -18.38
C GLY A 238 31.11 -15.12 -17.89
N ARG A 239 32.09 -15.49 -18.71
CA ARG A 239 33.52 -15.36 -18.36
C ARG A 239 33.95 -13.90 -18.54
N THR A 240 34.55 -13.29 -17.51
CA THR A 240 35.15 -11.96 -17.61
C THR A 240 36.39 -12.01 -18.51
N VAL A 241 36.36 -11.25 -19.61
CA VAL A 241 37.44 -11.15 -20.61
C VAL A 241 38.21 -9.84 -20.50
N LEU A 242 37.63 -8.82 -19.81
CA LEU A 242 38.31 -7.56 -19.55
C LEU A 242 37.75 -6.97 -18.25
N LYS A 243 38.64 -6.36 -17.45
CA LYS A 243 38.29 -5.70 -16.22
C LYS A 243 39.02 -4.35 -16.11
N GLN A 244 38.33 -3.29 -15.84
CA GLN A 244 38.85 -1.93 -15.74
C GLN A 244 38.28 -1.22 -14.52
N SER A 245 39.16 -0.84 -13.58
CA SER A 245 38.78 0.06 -12.50
C SER A 245 38.72 1.48 -13.03
N THR A 246 37.70 2.23 -12.56
CA THR A 246 37.49 3.64 -12.88
C THR A 246 37.04 4.34 -11.58
N ASN A 247 36.59 5.48 -11.58
CA ASN A 247 35.86 6.20 -10.51
C ASN A 247 35.30 7.49 -11.10
N ALA A 248 34.63 7.33 -12.24
CA ALA A 248 34.14 8.45 -13.03
C ALA A 248 32.75 8.17 -13.57
N GLU A 249 32.03 9.23 -13.92
CA GLU A 249 30.73 9.17 -14.59
C GLU A 249 30.87 8.87 -16.10
N SER A 250 32.08 9.05 -16.64
CA SER A 250 32.39 8.74 -18.02
C SER A 250 33.73 8.02 -18.11
N THR A 251 33.74 6.90 -18.85
CA THR A 251 34.96 6.12 -19.07
C THR A 251 34.99 5.55 -20.49
N VAL A 252 36.19 5.23 -20.96
CA VAL A 252 36.41 4.57 -22.26
C VAL A 252 37.07 3.23 -22.00
N VAL A 253 36.52 2.19 -22.53
CA VAL A 253 37.04 0.81 -22.42
C VAL A 253 37.67 0.45 -23.78
N ASP A 254 38.96 0.09 -23.76
CA ASP A 254 39.63 -0.44 -24.95
C ASP A 254 39.22 -1.90 -25.21
N ILE A 255 38.54 -2.12 -26.32
CA ILE A 255 38.04 -3.43 -26.74
C ILE A 255 38.70 -3.92 -28.01
N ALA A 256 39.80 -3.29 -28.47
CA ALA A 256 40.46 -3.61 -29.72
C ALA A 256 40.87 -5.08 -29.80
N ASN A 257 41.29 -5.67 -28.68
CA ASN A 257 41.77 -7.07 -28.60
C ASN A 257 40.65 -8.10 -28.37
N LEU A 258 39.39 -7.69 -28.30
CA LEU A 258 38.27 -8.63 -28.19
C LEU A 258 37.91 -9.19 -29.58
N ASN A 259 37.57 -10.45 -29.63
CA ASN A 259 37.05 -11.07 -30.86
C ASN A 259 35.68 -10.49 -31.23
N PRO A 260 35.33 -10.45 -32.54
CA PRO A 260 33.97 -10.08 -32.93
C PRO A 260 32.93 -10.98 -32.24
N GLY A 261 31.87 -10.36 -31.71
CA GLY A 261 30.81 -11.07 -30.98
C GLY A 261 30.00 -10.20 -30.07
N ARG A 262 29.06 -10.82 -29.35
CA ARG A 262 28.22 -10.15 -28.33
C ARG A 262 28.86 -10.30 -26.95
N TYR A 263 28.89 -9.21 -26.22
CA TYR A 263 29.44 -9.12 -24.87
C TYR A 263 28.43 -8.49 -23.89
N LEU A 264 28.54 -8.87 -22.63
CA LEU A 264 27.86 -8.23 -21.50
C LEU A 264 28.88 -7.32 -20.82
N VAL A 265 28.41 -6.14 -20.37
CA VAL A 265 29.19 -5.21 -19.58
C VAL A 265 28.47 -5.06 -18.24
N GLN A 266 29.13 -5.50 -17.19
CA GLN A 266 28.70 -5.28 -15.81
C GLN A 266 29.43 -4.07 -15.25
N LEU A 267 28.65 -3.06 -14.86
CA LEU A 267 29.13 -1.82 -14.29
C LEU A 267 28.90 -1.87 -12.79
N HIS A 268 29.97 -1.87 -12.03
CA HIS A 268 29.92 -1.74 -10.59
C HIS A 268 29.86 -0.24 -10.25
N MET A 269 28.72 0.22 -9.77
CA MET A 269 28.55 1.61 -9.40
C MET A 269 29.30 1.89 -8.09
N ALA A 270 29.73 3.12 -7.86
CA ALA A 270 30.36 3.52 -6.58
C ALA A 270 29.39 3.39 -5.40
N GLU A 271 28.09 3.59 -5.69
CA GLU A 271 26.99 3.38 -4.75
C GLU A 271 25.85 2.64 -5.43
N GLY A 272 25.17 1.73 -4.73
CA GLY A 272 24.00 1.01 -5.25
C GLY A 272 24.31 -0.33 -5.91
N LYS A 273 23.36 -0.80 -6.74
CA LYS A 273 23.43 -2.13 -7.41
C LYS A 273 24.20 -2.05 -8.74
N PRO A 274 24.87 -3.13 -9.16
CA PRO A 274 25.51 -3.17 -10.47
C PRO A 274 24.50 -3.08 -11.61
N VAL A 275 24.90 -2.46 -12.72
CA VAL A 275 24.12 -2.33 -13.94
C VAL A 275 24.70 -3.22 -15.02
N VAL A 276 23.88 -4.02 -15.70
CA VAL A 276 24.32 -4.87 -16.82
C VAL A 276 23.76 -4.34 -18.13
N ARG A 277 24.60 -4.25 -19.15
CA ARG A 277 24.27 -3.84 -20.51
C ARG A 277 24.94 -4.78 -21.50
N SER A 278 24.53 -4.75 -22.76
CA SER A 278 25.18 -5.54 -23.82
C SER A 278 25.63 -4.65 -24.96
N PHE A 279 26.73 -5.05 -25.65
CA PHE A 279 27.15 -4.42 -26.89
C PHE A 279 27.60 -5.50 -27.89
N VAL A 280 27.77 -5.09 -29.16
CA VAL A 280 28.29 -5.94 -30.23
C VAL A 280 29.68 -5.41 -30.64
N LYS A 281 30.69 -6.28 -30.59
CA LYS A 281 32.05 -6.06 -31.12
C LYS A 281 32.08 -6.50 -32.57
N GLN A 282 32.57 -5.61 -33.43
CA GLN A 282 32.94 -5.89 -34.86
C GLN A 282 34.42 -6.03 -35.03
#